data_8af3a25914b05f373e7e88869c1b54e0
#
_entry.id   8af3a25914b05f373e7e88869c1b54e0
#
_cell.length_a   1.000
_cell.length_b   1.000
_cell.length_c   1.000
_cell.angle_alpha   90.00
_cell.angle_beta   90.00
_cell.angle_gamma   90.00
#
_symmetry.space_group_name_H-M   'P 1'
#
loop_
_entity.id
_entity.type
_entity.pdbx_description
1 polymer ?
#
loop_
_entity_poly.entity_id
_entity_poly.type
_entity_poly.pdbx_seq_one_letter_code
_entity_poly.pdbx_strand_id
1 'polypeptide(L)'
;LITIPEDYKSNNIPLNLQSRIKPFLSKNQNYWYDHPIPIDAFDHENEILYGLRHLDKALSIEFKRGNLKINEKISLILSLSVTHIGLEEIAFDYVKNKIREKLNLKFIDVFVFDENRTSKIINTLFPKNNDYEALFGVNGNYGRHYTFLKYALILWNKVINKSFKYSFKIDLDQVFDQNFL
;
A
#
# COMPACT_ATOMS: atom_id res chain seq x y z
N LEU A 1 -1.18 3.41 -6.27
CA LEU A 1 -1.07 2.83 -7.60
C LEU A 1 0.39 2.91 -8.06
N ILE A 2 0.98 1.78 -8.50
CA ILE A 2 2.35 1.73 -9.04
C ILE A 2 2.29 1.57 -10.55
N THR A 3 3.13 2.33 -11.27
CA THR A 3 3.22 2.29 -12.73
C THR A 3 4.66 2.12 -13.21
N ILE A 4 4.81 1.70 -14.46
CA ILE A 4 6.04 1.83 -15.22
C ILE A 4 5.84 3.03 -16.16
N PRO A 5 6.60 4.12 -16.03
CA PRO A 5 6.45 5.28 -16.91
C PRO A 5 6.95 4.99 -18.32
N GLU A 6 6.47 5.74 -19.31
CA GLU A 6 6.91 5.60 -20.71
C GLU A 6 8.41 5.91 -20.89
N ASP A 7 8.92 6.89 -20.14
CA ASP A 7 10.34 7.29 -20.11
C ASP A 7 11.16 6.57 -19.04
N TYR A 8 10.79 5.33 -18.72
CA TYR A 8 11.39 4.47 -17.72
C TYR A 8 12.92 4.56 -17.64
N LYS A 9 13.44 4.85 -16.44
CA LYS A 9 14.87 4.97 -16.15
C LYS A 9 15.35 3.82 -15.26
N SER A 10 16.02 2.87 -15.86
CA SER A 10 16.51 1.68 -15.16
C SER A 10 17.45 1.97 -13.98
N ASN A 11 18.19 3.11 -14.05
CA ASN A 11 19.20 3.46 -13.03
C ASN A 11 18.59 3.72 -11.63
N ASN A 12 17.32 4.09 -11.57
CA ASN A 12 16.64 4.39 -10.30
C ASN A 12 16.02 3.14 -9.66
N ILE A 13 16.16 1.98 -10.30
CA ILE A 13 15.55 0.74 -9.86
C ILE A 13 16.64 -0.23 -9.38
N PRO A 14 16.40 -0.94 -8.27
CA PRO A 14 17.29 -2.01 -7.83
C PRO A 14 17.54 -3.02 -8.94
N LEU A 15 18.81 -3.42 -9.14
CA LEU A 15 19.23 -4.32 -10.23
C LEU A 15 18.42 -5.61 -10.29
N ASN A 16 18.07 -6.16 -9.13
CA ASN A 16 17.26 -7.38 -9.01
C ASN A 16 15.82 -7.22 -9.53
N LEU A 17 15.31 -5.99 -9.66
CA LEU A 17 13.99 -5.71 -10.20
C LEU A 17 14.02 -5.36 -11.70
N GLN A 18 15.13 -4.81 -12.21
CA GLN A 18 15.23 -4.35 -13.60
C GLN A 18 14.92 -5.45 -14.62
N SER A 19 15.48 -6.64 -14.44
CA SER A 19 15.21 -7.79 -15.33
C SER A 19 13.76 -8.25 -15.29
N ARG A 20 13.13 -8.15 -14.11
CA ARG A 20 11.72 -8.53 -13.89
C ARG A 20 10.75 -7.53 -14.50
N ILE A 21 11.10 -6.24 -14.56
CA ILE A 21 10.26 -5.18 -15.14
C ILE A 21 10.28 -5.22 -16.68
N LYS A 22 11.41 -5.56 -17.27
CA LYS A 22 11.62 -5.54 -18.72
C LYS A 22 10.47 -6.16 -19.56
N PRO A 23 9.85 -7.30 -19.17
CA PRO A 23 8.73 -7.87 -19.92
C PRO A 23 7.45 -7.02 -19.93
N PHE A 24 7.33 -6.05 -19.02
CA PHE A 24 6.14 -5.21 -18.87
C PHE A 24 6.24 -3.88 -19.64
N LEU A 25 7.43 -3.49 -20.10
CA LEU A 25 7.64 -2.22 -20.82
C LEU A 25 6.82 -2.10 -22.13
N SER A 26 6.46 -3.25 -22.74
CA SER A 26 5.65 -3.30 -23.95
C SER A 26 4.18 -3.61 -23.71
N LYS A 27 3.76 -3.75 -22.44
CA LYS A 27 2.37 -4.05 -22.11
C LYS A 27 1.56 -2.77 -22.01
N ASN A 28 0.31 -2.84 -22.45
CA ASN A 28 -0.63 -1.73 -22.27
C ASN A 28 -0.97 -1.55 -20.81
N GLN A 29 -1.14 -0.28 -20.40
CA GLN A 29 -1.67 0.06 -19.09
C GLN A 29 -3.17 -0.21 -19.05
N ASN A 30 -3.64 -0.96 -18.07
CA ASN A 30 -5.06 -1.31 -17.93
C ASN A 30 -5.83 -0.39 -16.98
N TYR A 31 -5.12 0.30 -16.08
CA TYR A 31 -5.73 1.18 -15.11
C TYR A 31 -5.11 2.56 -15.24
N TRP A 32 -5.93 3.55 -15.53
CA TRP A 32 -5.54 4.95 -15.50
C TRP A 32 -6.35 5.65 -14.42
N TYR A 33 -5.79 5.72 -13.23
CA TYR A 33 -6.32 6.50 -12.12
C TYR A 33 -5.32 7.59 -11.76
N ASP A 34 -5.81 8.60 -11.02
CA ASP A 34 -5.03 9.74 -10.62
C ASP A 34 -3.63 9.38 -10.07
N HIS A 35 -2.61 10.06 -10.52
CA HIS A 35 -1.27 10.11 -9.96
C HIS A 35 -0.64 8.76 -9.61
N PRO A 36 -0.41 7.86 -10.56
CA PRO A 36 0.33 6.63 -10.29
C PRO A 36 1.79 6.96 -9.94
N ILE A 37 2.33 6.27 -8.93
CA ILE A 37 3.73 6.42 -8.52
C ILE A 37 4.60 5.63 -9.47
N PRO A 38 5.53 6.26 -10.18
CA PRO A 38 6.48 5.57 -11.05
C PRO A 38 7.39 4.63 -10.25
N ILE A 39 7.63 3.43 -10.76
CA ILE A 39 8.49 2.45 -10.08
C ILE A 39 9.95 2.91 -10.01
N ASP A 40 10.34 3.88 -10.83
CA ASP A 40 11.66 4.51 -10.83
C ASP A 40 11.67 5.89 -10.15
N ALA A 41 10.60 6.29 -9.48
CA ALA A 41 10.51 7.56 -8.77
C ALA A 41 11.65 7.74 -7.77
N PHE A 42 12.19 8.94 -7.70
CA PHE A 42 13.11 9.31 -6.64
C PHE A 42 12.46 9.22 -5.27
N ASP A 43 13.25 8.93 -4.24
CA ASP A 43 12.72 8.74 -2.88
C ASP A 43 11.96 9.98 -2.35
N HIS A 44 12.31 11.17 -2.76
CA HIS A 44 11.66 12.43 -2.37
C HIS A 44 10.36 12.71 -3.14
N GLU A 45 10.14 12.04 -4.26
CA GLU A 45 8.93 12.13 -5.09
C GLU A 45 7.96 10.97 -4.79
N ASN A 46 8.37 9.99 -3.99
CA ASN A 46 7.58 8.83 -3.69
C ASN A 46 6.55 9.14 -2.58
N GLU A 47 5.29 9.30 -2.96
CA GLU A 47 4.19 9.67 -2.06
C GLU A 47 4.00 8.66 -0.91
N ILE A 48 4.28 7.36 -1.13
CA ILE A 48 4.19 6.34 -0.08
C ILE A 48 5.24 6.63 1.01
N LEU A 49 6.48 6.89 0.62
CA LEU A 49 7.54 7.21 1.57
C LEU A 49 7.26 8.54 2.29
N TYR A 50 6.77 9.52 1.54
CA TYR A 50 6.40 10.81 2.06
C TYR A 50 5.30 10.70 3.11
N GLY A 51 4.16 10.10 2.77
CA GLY A 51 3.02 9.99 3.65
C GLY A 51 3.32 9.16 4.91
N LEU A 52 3.99 8.01 4.77
CA LEU A 52 4.37 7.19 5.92
C LEU A 52 5.31 7.92 6.87
N ARG A 53 6.28 8.68 6.35
CA ARG A 53 7.20 9.49 7.17
C ARG A 53 6.46 10.57 7.95
N HIS A 54 5.53 11.27 7.29
CA HIS A 54 4.76 12.33 7.92
C HIS A 54 3.77 11.80 8.96
N LEU A 55 3.13 10.66 8.69
CA LEU A 55 2.27 9.99 9.65
C LEU A 55 3.05 9.55 10.90
N ASP A 56 4.21 8.90 10.74
CA ASP A 56 5.04 8.48 11.87
C ASP A 56 5.52 9.68 12.71
N LYS A 57 5.83 10.81 12.03
CA LYS A 57 6.16 12.07 12.70
C LYS A 57 4.98 12.64 13.51
N ALA A 58 3.77 12.62 12.94
CA ALA A 58 2.57 13.06 13.65
C ALA A 58 2.30 12.19 14.88
N LEU A 59 2.40 10.86 14.75
CA LEU A 59 2.27 9.93 15.88
C LEU A 59 3.36 10.13 16.94
N SER A 60 4.57 10.51 16.55
CA SER A 60 5.64 10.90 17.49
C SER A 60 5.25 12.12 18.34
N ILE A 61 4.50 13.06 17.80
CA ILE A 61 3.99 14.20 18.53
C ILE A 61 2.92 13.76 19.53
N GLU A 62 2.01 12.90 19.13
CA GLU A 62 0.96 12.34 19.99
C GLU A 62 1.56 11.49 21.14
N PHE A 63 2.65 10.77 20.86
CA PHE A 63 3.42 10.11 21.92
C PHE A 63 3.97 11.11 22.95
N LYS A 64 4.56 12.24 22.51
CA LYS A 64 5.07 13.28 23.40
C LYS A 64 3.97 13.97 24.20
N ARG A 65 2.75 14.03 23.65
CA ARG A 65 1.55 14.55 24.35
C ARG A 65 0.96 13.56 25.37
N GLY A 66 1.45 12.33 25.40
CA GLY A 66 0.95 11.27 26.28
C GLY A 66 -0.28 10.53 25.74
N ASN A 67 -0.69 10.77 24.50
CA ASN A 67 -1.83 10.12 23.86
C ASN A 67 -1.52 8.71 23.34
N LEU A 68 -0.24 8.40 23.13
CA LEU A 68 0.25 7.06 22.78
C LEU A 68 1.18 6.52 23.87
N LYS A 69 1.11 5.22 24.13
CA LYS A 69 2.00 4.56 25.08
C LYS A 69 3.31 4.14 24.42
N ILE A 70 4.34 3.95 25.23
CA ILE A 70 5.60 3.37 24.78
C ILE A 70 5.31 1.96 24.21
N ASN A 71 5.88 1.63 23.06
CA ASN A 71 5.65 0.38 22.33
C ASN A 71 4.24 0.22 21.71
N GLU A 72 3.38 1.23 21.77
CA GLU A 72 2.12 1.23 21.05
C GLU A 72 2.36 1.61 19.59
N LYS A 73 1.96 0.75 18.66
CA LYS A 73 2.04 1.01 17.24
C LYS A 73 0.68 0.92 16.58
N ILE A 74 0.48 1.77 15.61
CA ILE A 74 -0.72 1.74 14.78
C ILE A 74 -0.47 0.79 13.61
N SER A 75 -1.39 -0.16 13.42
CA SER A 75 -1.36 -1.04 12.25
C SER A 75 -1.93 -0.29 11.03
N LEU A 76 -1.14 -0.16 9.99
CA LEU A 76 -1.53 0.48 8.74
C LEU A 76 -1.58 -0.54 7.62
N ILE A 77 -2.73 -0.66 6.94
CA ILE A 77 -2.86 -1.44 5.71
C ILE A 77 -2.59 -0.52 4.53
N LEU A 78 -1.56 -0.84 3.77
CA LEU A 78 -1.25 -0.22 2.50
C LEU A 78 -1.78 -1.11 1.37
N SER A 79 -2.89 -0.68 0.76
CA SER A 79 -3.45 -1.35 -0.41
C SER A 79 -2.71 -0.92 -1.67
N LEU A 80 -2.16 -1.88 -2.39
CA LEU A 80 -1.31 -1.66 -3.55
C LEU A 80 -2.02 -2.16 -4.82
N SER A 81 -2.14 -1.28 -5.79
CA SER A 81 -2.62 -1.60 -7.14
C SER A 81 -1.56 -1.23 -8.17
N VAL A 82 -1.67 -1.80 -9.37
CA VAL A 82 -0.72 -1.62 -10.47
C VAL A 82 -1.43 -1.21 -11.76
N THR A 83 -0.72 -0.51 -12.64
CA THR A 83 -1.24 -0.13 -13.96
C THR A 83 -1.09 -1.24 -15.00
N HIS A 84 -0.19 -2.19 -14.80
CA HIS A 84 0.11 -3.27 -15.75
C HIS A 84 -0.22 -4.62 -15.12
N ILE A 85 -1.08 -5.40 -15.76
CA ILE A 85 -1.42 -6.76 -15.29
C ILE A 85 -0.15 -7.61 -15.17
N GLY A 86 0.03 -8.23 -14.03
CA GLY A 86 1.18 -9.06 -13.71
C GLY A 86 2.34 -8.32 -13.03
N LEU A 87 2.22 -6.99 -12.85
CA LEU A 87 3.23 -6.17 -12.17
C LEU A 87 3.14 -6.28 -10.64
N GLU A 88 2.10 -6.88 -10.08
CA GLU A 88 1.73 -6.89 -8.67
C GLU A 88 2.87 -7.36 -7.77
N GLU A 89 3.51 -8.49 -8.09
CA GLU A 89 4.61 -9.03 -7.29
C GLU A 89 5.85 -8.12 -7.30
N ILE A 90 6.12 -7.49 -8.44
CA ILE A 90 7.25 -6.55 -8.57
C ILE A 90 6.97 -5.27 -7.77
N ALA A 91 5.75 -4.75 -7.91
CA ALA A 91 5.32 -3.57 -7.17
C ALA A 91 5.33 -3.81 -5.65
N PHE A 92 4.89 -4.99 -5.22
CA PHE A 92 4.96 -5.39 -3.82
C PHE A 92 6.40 -5.41 -3.29
N ASP A 93 7.30 -6.09 -4.00
CA ASP A 93 8.72 -6.17 -3.63
C ASP A 93 9.36 -4.78 -3.61
N TYR A 94 9.06 -3.95 -4.61
CA TYR A 94 9.54 -2.58 -4.71
C TYR A 94 9.12 -1.76 -3.49
N VAL A 95 7.82 -1.68 -3.21
CA VAL A 95 7.29 -0.88 -2.10
C VAL A 95 7.81 -1.39 -0.76
N LYS A 96 7.80 -2.69 -0.55
CA LYS A 96 8.30 -3.30 0.69
C LYS A 96 9.78 -3.02 0.93
N ASN A 97 10.60 -3.10 -0.12
CA ASN A 97 12.02 -2.79 -0.04
C ASN A 97 12.24 -1.28 0.23
N LYS A 98 11.54 -0.40 -0.49
CA LYS A 98 11.61 1.05 -0.26
C LYS A 98 11.25 1.42 1.18
N ILE A 99 10.17 0.90 1.73
CA ILE A 99 9.79 1.15 3.13
C ILE A 99 10.90 0.68 4.07
N ARG A 100 11.39 -0.55 3.90
CA ARG A 100 12.42 -1.12 4.76
C ARG A 100 13.74 -0.36 4.71
N GLU A 101 14.17 0.10 3.54
CA GLU A 101 15.48 0.71 3.32
C GLU A 101 15.49 2.21 3.61
N LYS A 102 14.35 2.89 3.41
CA LYS A 102 14.27 4.36 3.44
C LYS A 102 13.53 4.92 4.65
N LEU A 103 12.82 4.08 5.40
CA LEU A 103 12.04 4.52 6.55
C LEU A 103 12.46 3.76 7.82
N ASN A 104 12.48 4.50 8.93
CA ASN A 104 12.62 3.95 10.27
C ASN A 104 11.36 4.31 11.07
N LEU A 105 10.28 3.57 10.80
CA LEU A 105 8.98 3.82 11.41
C LEU A 105 8.98 3.30 12.86
N LYS A 106 8.64 4.18 13.80
CA LYS A 106 8.62 3.88 15.24
C LYS A 106 7.23 3.54 15.74
N PHE A 107 6.21 4.19 15.17
CA PHE A 107 4.83 4.15 15.64
C PHE A 107 3.87 3.47 14.68
N ILE A 108 4.36 2.95 13.55
CA ILE A 108 3.54 2.32 12.53
C ILE A 108 4.09 0.94 12.18
N ASP A 109 3.21 -0.06 12.19
CA ASP A 109 3.45 -1.34 11.53
C ASP A 109 2.71 -1.37 10.20
N VAL A 110 3.44 -1.44 9.08
CA VAL A 110 2.88 -1.39 7.73
C VAL A 110 2.66 -2.79 7.18
N PHE A 111 1.41 -3.08 6.81
CA PHE A 111 1.00 -4.31 6.15
C PHE A 111 0.66 -4.00 4.69
N VAL A 112 1.49 -4.45 3.77
CA VAL A 112 1.30 -4.23 2.33
C VAL A 112 0.47 -5.36 1.74
N PHE A 113 -0.59 -5.01 1.02
CA PHE A 113 -1.45 -5.95 0.30
C PHE A 113 -1.57 -5.52 -1.16
N ASP A 114 -1.45 -6.47 -2.06
CA ASP A 114 -1.78 -6.35 -3.47
C ASP A 114 -3.01 -7.19 -3.83
N GLU A 115 -3.45 -7.11 -5.08
CA GLU A 115 -4.61 -7.86 -5.56
C GLU A 115 -4.39 -9.38 -5.46
N ASN A 116 -3.20 -9.88 -5.76
CA ASN A 116 -2.87 -11.31 -5.69
C ASN A 116 -2.94 -11.85 -4.26
N ARG A 117 -2.42 -11.09 -3.28
CA ARG A 117 -2.49 -11.46 -1.86
C ARG A 117 -3.90 -11.40 -1.35
N THR A 118 -4.65 -10.42 -1.82
CA THR A 118 -6.09 -10.30 -1.53
C THR A 118 -6.85 -11.51 -1.99
N SER A 119 -6.72 -11.90 -3.26
CA SER A 119 -7.37 -13.09 -3.80
C SER A 119 -7.04 -14.35 -3.01
N LYS A 120 -5.77 -14.53 -2.65
CA LYS A 120 -5.36 -15.68 -1.82
C LYS A 120 -6.04 -15.71 -0.47
N ILE A 121 -6.15 -14.56 0.22
CA ILE A 121 -6.82 -14.45 1.52
C ILE A 121 -8.32 -14.72 1.36
N ILE A 122 -8.96 -14.13 0.37
CA ILE A 122 -10.38 -14.31 0.09
C ILE A 122 -10.69 -15.79 -0.19
N ASN A 123 -9.92 -16.41 -1.06
CA ASN A 123 -10.09 -17.82 -1.42
C ASN A 123 -9.85 -18.76 -0.23
N THR A 124 -8.98 -18.36 0.71
CA THR A 124 -8.76 -19.11 1.95
C THR A 124 -9.95 -18.99 2.92
N LEU A 125 -10.52 -17.78 3.02
CA LEU A 125 -11.62 -17.51 3.93
C LEU A 125 -12.99 -17.97 3.38
N PHE A 126 -13.14 -17.98 2.06
CA PHE A 126 -14.39 -18.25 1.35
C PHE A 126 -14.20 -19.22 0.17
N PRO A 127 -13.76 -20.46 0.42
CA PRO A 127 -13.29 -21.39 -0.63
C PRO A 127 -14.38 -21.88 -1.61
N LYS A 128 -15.64 -21.55 -1.40
CA LYS A 128 -16.77 -22.05 -2.20
C LYS A 128 -17.43 -21.02 -3.11
N ASN A 129 -16.93 -19.78 -3.17
CA ASN A 129 -17.63 -18.73 -3.91
C ASN A 129 -16.64 -17.78 -4.60
N ASN A 130 -16.55 -17.88 -5.93
CA ASN A 130 -15.68 -17.06 -6.77
C ASN A 130 -16.17 -15.60 -6.92
N ASP A 131 -17.41 -15.28 -6.53
CA ASP A 131 -17.97 -13.93 -6.67
C ASP A 131 -17.39 -12.95 -5.65
N TYR A 132 -16.75 -13.43 -4.59
CA TYR A 132 -16.16 -12.56 -3.59
C TYR A 132 -14.97 -11.75 -4.10
N GLU A 133 -14.23 -12.21 -5.10
CA GLU A 133 -13.12 -11.44 -5.70
C GLU A 133 -13.62 -10.11 -6.27
N ALA A 134 -14.73 -10.13 -7.01
CA ALA A 134 -15.37 -8.92 -7.52
C ALA A 134 -15.85 -7.99 -6.39
N LEU A 135 -16.39 -8.55 -5.30
CA LEU A 135 -16.82 -7.76 -4.16
C LEU A 135 -15.67 -7.08 -3.42
N PHE A 136 -14.47 -7.62 -3.45
CA PHE A 136 -13.28 -7.04 -2.82
C PHE A 136 -12.44 -6.18 -3.77
N GLY A 137 -12.92 -5.91 -4.98
CA GLY A 137 -12.29 -5.02 -5.93
C GLY A 137 -11.03 -5.58 -6.56
N VAL A 138 -10.89 -6.90 -6.61
CA VAL A 138 -9.84 -7.55 -7.38
C VAL A 138 -10.09 -7.27 -8.87
N ASN A 139 -9.02 -7.04 -9.62
CA ASN A 139 -9.05 -6.60 -11.02
C ASN A 139 -9.69 -5.22 -11.25
N GLY A 140 -9.65 -4.33 -10.27
CA GLY A 140 -10.06 -2.94 -10.42
C GLY A 140 -11.56 -2.68 -10.65
N ASN A 141 -12.42 -3.70 -10.49
CA ASN A 141 -13.84 -3.64 -10.79
C ASN A 141 -14.64 -2.70 -9.87
N TYR A 142 -14.11 -2.37 -8.70
CA TYR A 142 -14.71 -1.42 -7.77
C TYR A 142 -13.66 -0.47 -7.24
N GLY A 143 -13.96 0.81 -7.26
CA GLY A 143 -13.04 1.87 -6.85
C GLY A 143 -12.39 1.63 -5.48
N ARG A 144 -11.19 2.10 -5.31
CA ARG A 144 -10.28 1.93 -4.16
C ARG A 144 -10.94 2.08 -2.78
N HIS A 145 -11.99 2.89 -2.67
CA HIS A 145 -12.69 3.14 -1.40
C HIS A 145 -13.45 1.91 -0.87
N TYR A 146 -14.09 1.16 -1.75
CA TYR A 146 -14.84 -0.04 -1.34
C TYR A 146 -13.92 -1.20 -0.96
N THR A 147 -12.83 -1.36 -1.68
CA THR A 147 -11.80 -2.36 -1.38
C THR A 147 -11.26 -2.15 0.02
N PHE A 148 -10.89 -0.92 0.36
CA PHE A 148 -10.37 -0.60 1.69
C PHE A 148 -11.39 -0.85 2.81
N LEU A 149 -12.63 -0.41 2.67
CA LEU A 149 -13.65 -0.63 3.69
C LEU A 149 -13.90 -2.12 3.96
N LYS A 150 -13.91 -2.93 2.92
CA LYS A 150 -14.07 -4.39 3.05
C LYS A 150 -12.83 -5.03 3.66
N TYR A 151 -11.63 -4.60 3.30
CA TYR A 151 -10.40 -5.02 3.93
C TYR A 151 -10.37 -4.70 5.42
N ALA A 152 -10.64 -3.46 5.77
CA ALA A 152 -10.61 -3.03 7.16
C ALA A 152 -11.66 -3.77 8.00
N LEU A 153 -12.87 -3.96 7.50
CA LEU A 153 -13.95 -4.54 8.29
C LEU A 153 -13.88 -6.07 8.41
N ILE A 154 -13.44 -6.77 7.37
CA ILE A 154 -13.46 -8.24 7.36
C ILE A 154 -12.06 -8.82 7.57
N LEU A 155 -11.08 -8.39 6.79
CA LEU A 155 -9.76 -9.01 6.80
C LEU A 155 -8.91 -8.54 7.97
N TRP A 156 -9.02 -7.29 8.38
CA TRP A 156 -8.25 -6.78 9.52
C TRP A 156 -8.52 -7.55 10.79
N ASN A 157 -9.80 -7.70 11.13
CA ASN A 157 -10.20 -8.43 12.32
C ASN A 157 -9.77 -9.90 12.28
N LYS A 158 -9.73 -10.52 11.10
CA LYS A 158 -9.33 -11.93 10.93
C LYS A 158 -7.83 -12.13 10.81
N VAL A 159 -7.11 -11.20 10.20
CA VAL A 159 -5.71 -11.41 9.76
C VAL A 159 -4.71 -10.61 10.60
N ILE A 160 -5.02 -9.36 10.93
CA ILE A 160 -4.06 -8.45 11.55
C ILE A 160 -4.29 -8.29 13.05
N ASN A 161 -5.47 -7.83 13.46
CA ASN A 161 -5.78 -7.56 14.85
C ASN A 161 -7.23 -7.83 15.18
N LYS A 162 -7.48 -8.83 16.01
CA LYS A 162 -8.85 -9.22 16.43
C LYS A 162 -9.51 -8.25 17.40
N SER A 163 -8.77 -7.34 17.98
CA SER A 163 -9.25 -6.44 19.05
C SER A 163 -9.28 -4.95 18.65
N PHE A 164 -9.11 -4.63 17.36
CA PHE A 164 -9.24 -3.23 16.93
C PHE A 164 -10.66 -2.71 17.15
N LYS A 165 -10.79 -1.46 17.58
CA LYS A 165 -12.09 -0.82 17.86
C LYS A 165 -12.48 0.17 16.77
N TYR A 166 -11.52 0.82 16.15
CA TYR A 166 -11.72 1.88 15.17
C TYR A 166 -10.77 1.69 14.01
N SER A 167 -11.21 2.06 12.81
CA SER A 167 -10.39 2.20 11.62
C SER A 167 -10.74 3.50 10.91
N PHE A 168 -9.77 4.08 10.23
CA PHE A 168 -9.99 5.25 9.39
C PHE A 168 -9.15 5.12 8.11
N LYS A 169 -9.61 5.75 7.05
CA LYS A 169 -8.90 5.85 5.78
C LYS A 169 -8.13 7.17 5.74
N ILE A 170 -6.90 7.10 5.28
CA ILE A 170 -6.08 8.27 4.98
C ILE A 170 -5.51 8.14 3.58
N ASP A 171 -5.36 9.26 2.90
CA ASP A 171 -4.65 9.34 1.63
C ASP A 171 -3.21 9.79 1.93
N LEU A 172 -2.21 9.07 1.38
CA LEU A 172 -0.80 9.27 1.76
C LEU A 172 -0.15 10.50 1.13
N ASP A 173 -0.82 11.16 0.20
CA ASP A 173 -0.44 12.44 -0.37
C ASP A 173 -0.72 13.64 0.56
N GLN A 174 -1.41 13.40 1.67
CA GLN A 174 -1.77 14.43 2.64
C GLN A 174 -0.65 14.68 3.65
N VAL A 175 -0.49 15.95 4.02
CA VAL A 175 0.35 16.35 5.16
C VAL A 175 -0.52 16.36 6.41
N PHE A 176 -0.12 15.58 7.41
CA PHE A 176 -0.78 15.61 8.71
C PHE A 176 -0.29 16.85 9.47
N ASP A 177 -1.12 17.88 9.55
CA ASP A 177 -0.85 19.03 10.40
C ASP A 177 -0.88 18.57 11.88
N GLN A 178 0.00 19.17 12.69
CA GLN A 178 0.19 18.85 14.11
C GLN A 178 -1.06 19.09 14.98
N ASN A 179 -2.08 19.75 14.45
CA ASN A 179 -3.33 20.05 15.13
C ASN A 179 -4.48 19.10 14.76
N PHE A 180 -4.22 18.09 13.94
CA PHE A 180 -5.26 17.22 13.37
C PHE A 180 -5.46 15.88 14.11
N LEU A 181 -4.56 15.51 15.02
CA LEU A 181 -4.64 14.25 15.77
C LEU A 181 -4.94 14.50 17.25
#